data_b6541e457fe4e76a39b7da6b9b2a21c0
#
_entry.id   b6541e457fe4e76a39b7da6b9b2a21c0
#
_cell.length_a   1.000
_cell.length_b   1.000
_cell.length_c   1.000
_cell.angle_alpha   90.00
_cell.angle_beta   90.00
_cell.angle_gamma   90.00
#
_symmetry.space_group_name_H-M   'P 1'
#
loop_
_entity.id
_entity.type
_entity.pdbx_description
1 polymer ?
#
loop_
_entity_poly.entity_id
_entity_poly.type
_entity_poly.pdbx_seq_one_letter_code
_entity_poly.pdbx_strand_id
1 'polypeptide(L)'
;MSGTLVAHTTIGFQFDAGIDAGKAAAAAIAQEERALIARLCEGDEAAYETLIERFEHPIYNLVSRLTNDPGDAPDVVQEVFLKVFRNVQSFRGQSSLKTWIYRIAVNESRNHRRWFGRHRGQEVALEPARGEAHNFLDWLPDPARSPMELAIDHERETLIEEALAEINPHYRAALVLRELEGLSYDEIAEILETSLGTVKSRILRGREALRQRLTERLRRENAPAGWNPTTAVAE
;
A
#
# COMPACT_ATOMS: atom_id res chain seq x y z
N MET A 1 -7.27 -60.84 -42.01
CA MET A 1 -7.62 -60.51 -40.61
C MET A 1 -6.70 -59.40 -40.20
N SER A 2 -7.20 -58.16 -40.30
CA SER A 2 -6.43 -56.95 -40.07
C SER A 2 -6.65 -56.47 -38.64
N GLY A 3 -5.62 -56.41 -37.86
CA GLY A 3 -5.62 -55.84 -36.51
C GLY A 3 -5.18 -54.38 -36.54
N THR A 4 -6.08 -53.45 -36.32
CA THR A 4 -5.81 -52.05 -36.23
C THR A 4 -5.17 -51.69 -34.89
N LEU A 5 -3.95 -51.21 -34.91
CA LEU A 5 -3.20 -50.75 -33.75
C LEU A 5 -3.65 -49.30 -33.48
N VAL A 6 -4.34 -49.06 -32.36
CA VAL A 6 -4.71 -47.70 -31.89
C VAL A 6 -3.53 -47.15 -31.10
N ALA A 7 -2.91 -46.09 -31.65
CA ALA A 7 -1.86 -45.37 -30.95
C ALA A 7 -2.48 -44.45 -29.89
N HIS A 8 -2.26 -44.74 -28.62
CA HIS A 8 -2.51 -43.81 -27.51
C HIS A 8 -1.40 -42.77 -27.50
N THR A 9 -1.71 -41.57 -27.99
CA THR A 9 -0.86 -40.40 -27.82
C THR A 9 -0.98 -39.92 -26.39
N THR A 10 0.08 -40.12 -25.64
CA THR A 10 0.24 -39.57 -24.27
C THR A 10 0.42 -38.09 -24.32
N ILE A 11 -0.65 -37.33 -24.04
CA ILE A 11 -0.57 -35.90 -23.73
C ILE A 11 -0.26 -35.77 -22.24
N GLY A 12 1.01 -35.80 -21.92
CA GLY A 12 1.46 -35.65 -20.56
C GLY A 12 2.88 -35.14 -20.55
N PHE A 13 3.13 -33.85 -20.77
CA PHE A 13 4.41 -33.21 -20.43
C PHE A 13 4.40 -31.71 -20.78
N GLN A 14 3.64 -30.89 -20.06
CA GLN A 14 3.83 -29.43 -20.14
C GLN A 14 3.45 -28.68 -18.85
N PHE A 15 2.95 -29.36 -17.80
CA PHE A 15 2.59 -28.70 -16.53
C PHE A 15 3.75 -28.63 -15.52
N ASP A 16 4.78 -29.45 -15.65
CA ASP A 16 5.85 -29.57 -14.64
C ASP A 16 6.94 -28.50 -14.80
N ALA A 17 7.27 -28.10 -16.01
CA ALA A 17 8.31 -27.11 -16.27
C ALA A 17 7.99 -25.69 -15.75
N GLY A 18 6.72 -25.32 -15.71
CA GLY A 18 6.27 -24.01 -15.22
C GLY A 18 6.33 -23.90 -13.69
N ILE A 19 6.06 -25.01 -12.99
CA ILE A 19 6.08 -25.09 -11.51
C ILE A 19 7.52 -25.04 -11.01
N ASP A 20 8.43 -25.70 -11.68
CA ASP A 20 9.85 -25.70 -11.32
C ASP A 20 10.52 -24.35 -11.60
N ALA A 21 10.19 -23.70 -12.70
CA ALA A 21 10.66 -22.35 -13.01
C ALA A 21 10.17 -21.32 -11.97
N GLY A 22 8.91 -21.43 -11.53
CA GLY A 22 8.35 -20.56 -10.48
C GLY A 22 9.02 -20.78 -9.12
N LYS A 23 9.31 -22.03 -8.74
CA LYS A 23 10.04 -22.34 -7.50
C LYS A 23 11.48 -21.87 -7.55
N ALA A 24 12.16 -22.03 -8.67
CA ALA A 24 13.52 -21.54 -8.87
C ALA A 24 13.59 -20.01 -8.78
N ALA A 25 12.66 -19.30 -9.41
CA ALA A 25 12.56 -17.84 -9.32
C ALA A 25 12.31 -17.36 -7.87
N ALA A 26 11.38 -18.01 -7.16
CA ALA A 26 11.12 -17.69 -5.75
C ALA A 26 12.34 -17.96 -4.85
N ALA A 27 13.08 -19.04 -5.10
CA ALA A 27 14.30 -19.34 -4.37
C ALA A 27 15.41 -18.31 -4.63
N ALA A 28 15.55 -17.86 -5.88
CA ALA A 28 16.50 -16.81 -6.26
C ALA A 28 16.19 -15.49 -5.56
N ILE A 29 14.93 -15.05 -5.58
CA ILE A 29 14.46 -13.81 -4.89
C ILE A 29 14.75 -13.92 -3.38
N ALA A 30 14.46 -15.06 -2.76
CA ALA A 30 14.74 -15.27 -1.34
C ALA A 30 16.25 -15.32 -1.02
N GLN A 31 17.09 -15.71 -1.95
CA GLN A 31 18.54 -15.68 -1.80
C GLN A 31 19.09 -14.25 -1.92
N GLU A 32 18.62 -13.48 -2.89
CA GLU A 32 18.96 -12.06 -3.05
C GLU A 32 18.57 -11.24 -1.83
N GLU A 33 17.37 -11.47 -1.30
CA GLU A 33 16.90 -10.79 -0.08
C GLU A 33 17.80 -11.12 1.12
N ARG A 34 18.19 -12.39 1.30
CA ARG A 34 19.12 -12.80 2.36
C ARG A 34 20.51 -12.18 2.21
N ALA A 35 21.02 -12.09 0.98
CA ALA A 35 22.30 -11.43 0.71
C ALA A 35 22.23 -9.93 1.01
N LEU A 36 21.15 -9.26 0.63
CA LEU A 36 20.92 -7.85 0.96
C LEU A 36 20.89 -7.64 2.49
N ILE A 37 20.14 -8.46 3.22
CA ILE A 37 20.04 -8.38 4.68
C ILE A 37 21.41 -8.57 5.34
N ALA A 38 22.21 -9.54 4.89
CA ALA A 38 23.56 -9.77 5.43
C ALA A 38 24.45 -8.52 5.27
N ARG A 39 24.47 -7.93 4.07
CA ARG A 39 25.23 -6.70 3.78
C ARG A 39 24.73 -5.51 4.60
N LEU A 40 23.42 -5.35 4.78
CA LEU A 40 22.85 -4.32 5.64
C LEU A 40 23.28 -4.48 7.10
N CYS A 41 23.35 -5.72 7.60
CA CYS A 41 23.84 -6.01 8.96
C CYS A 41 25.34 -5.73 9.12
N GLU A 42 26.12 -5.81 8.05
CA GLU A 42 27.54 -5.46 8.01
C GLU A 42 27.77 -3.93 7.90
N GLY A 43 26.72 -3.15 7.66
CA GLY A 43 26.79 -1.70 7.51
C GLY A 43 27.26 -1.26 6.12
N ASP A 44 27.08 -2.09 5.11
CA ASP A 44 27.46 -1.79 3.73
C ASP A 44 26.57 -0.66 3.15
N GLU A 45 27.21 0.47 2.83
CA GLU A 45 26.52 1.67 2.33
C GLU A 45 25.75 1.42 1.03
N ALA A 46 26.32 0.67 0.09
CA ALA A 46 25.64 0.32 -1.17
C ALA A 46 24.43 -0.61 -0.95
N ALA A 47 24.40 -1.39 0.15
CA ALA A 47 23.22 -2.16 0.51
C ALA A 47 22.09 -1.26 1.05
N TYR A 48 22.44 -0.17 1.77
CA TYR A 48 21.46 0.84 2.20
C TYR A 48 20.90 1.63 1.01
N GLU A 49 21.74 2.02 0.04
CA GLU A 49 21.27 2.65 -1.20
C GLU A 49 20.27 1.73 -1.93
N THR A 50 20.63 0.47 -2.12
CA THR A 50 19.76 -0.54 -2.74
C THR A 50 18.43 -0.69 -1.99
N LEU A 51 18.46 -0.64 -0.65
CA LEU A 51 17.25 -0.72 0.18
C LEU A 51 16.36 0.50 -0.04
N ILE A 52 16.93 1.70 -0.03
CA ILE A 52 16.20 2.96 -0.25
C ILE A 52 15.57 2.94 -1.64
N GLU A 53 16.35 2.72 -2.71
CA GLU A 53 15.85 2.66 -4.08
C GLU A 53 14.68 1.68 -4.24
N ARG A 54 14.76 0.54 -3.57
CA ARG A 54 13.72 -0.49 -3.66
C ARG A 54 12.44 -0.15 -2.88
N PHE A 55 12.56 0.54 -1.73
CA PHE A 55 11.45 0.70 -0.79
C PHE A 55 10.97 2.13 -0.61
N GLU A 56 11.74 3.17 -0.99
CA GLU A 56 11.37 4.57 -0.79
C GLU A 56 9.97 4.85 -1.36
N HIS A 57 9.78 4.50 -2.61
CA HIS A 57 8.54 4.77 -3.32
C HIS A 57 7.33 3.97 -2.80
N PRO A 58 7.42 2.63 -2.64
CA PRO A 58 6.36 1.88 -2.00
C PRO A 58 6.01 2.36 -0.59
N ILE A 59 7.02 2.73 0.21
CA ILE A 59 6.78 3.24 1.57
C ILE A 59 6.16 4.63 1.55
N TYR A 60 6.59 5.52 0.66
CA TYR A 60 5.96 6.82 0.49
C TYR A 60 4.47 6.69 0.15
N ASN A 61 4.12 5.84 -0.81
CA ASN A 61 2.75 5.58 -1.20
C ASN A 61 1.89 4.99 -0.07
N LEU A 62 2.47 4.08 0.71
CA LEU A 62 1.80 3.54 1.89
C LEU A 62 1.57 4.62 2.94
N VAL A 63 2.61 5.37 3.30
CA VAL A 63 2.59 6.39 4.35
C VAL A 63 1.64 7.54 4.00
N SER A 64 1.68 8.07 2.77
CA SER A 64 0.80 9.14 2.31
C SER A 64 -0.68 8.80 2.48
N ARG A 65 -1.05 7.55 2.22
CA ARG A 65 -2.42 7.05 2.40
C ARG A 65 -2.79 6.73 3.85
N LEU A 66 -1.81 6.58 4.74
CA LEU A 66 -2.03 6.30 6.16
C LEU A 66 -1.99 7.55 7.05
N THR A 67 -1.31 8.61 6.62
CA THR A 67 -1.31 9.92 7.29
C THR A 67 -2.63 10.65 7.04
N ASN A 68 -2.92 11.67 7.83
CA ASN A 68 -4.10 12.50 7.62
C ASN A 68 -3.80 13.68 6.70
N ASP A 69 -2.53 14.06 6.62
CA ASP A 69 -2.01 15.11 5.76
C ASP A 69 -0.89 14.50 4.90
N PRO A 70 -1.04 14.50 3.56
CA PRO A 70 0.01 14.02 2.66
C PRO A 70 1.33 14.79 2.80
N GLY A 71 1.29 16.06 3.23
CA GLY A 71 2.47 16.87 3.50
C GLY A 71 3.37 16.32 4.61
N ASP A 72 2.82 15.52 5.51
CA ASP A 72 3.56 14.87 6.58
C ASP A 72 4.32 13.60 6.11
N ALA A 73 3.99 13.08 4.94
CA ALA A 73 4.52 11.81 4.46
C ALA A 73 6.05 11.77 4.34
N PRO A 74 6.74 12.79 3.81
CA PRO A 74 8.20 12.78 3.72
C PRO A 74 8.88 12.61 5.07
N ASP A 75 8.42 13.30 6.12
CA ASP A 75 9.00 13.22 7.46
C ASP A 75 8.79 11.83 8.07
N VAL A 76 7.60 11.26 7.89
CA VAL A 76 7.31 9.90 8.34
C VAL A 76 8.15 8.86 7.59
N VAL A 77 8.34 9.01 6.29
CA VAL A 77 9.19 8.13 5.47
C VAL A 77 10.63 8.18 5.94
N GLN A 78 11.16 9.38 6.20
CA GLN A 78 12.51 9.55 6.74
C GLN A 78 12.65 8.80 8.08
N GLU A 79 11.69 8.96 9.01
CA GLU A 79 11.72 8.28 10.30
C GLU A 79 11.61 6.74 10.14
N VAL A 80 10.84 6.26 9.16
CA VAL A 80 10.78 4.83 8.82
C VAL A 80 12.17 4.30 8.45
N PHE A 81 12.88 4.95 7.51
CA PHE A 81 14.22 4.51 7.11
C PHE A 81 15.23 4.62 8.24
N LEU A 82 15.18 5.68 9.04
CA LEU A 82 16.04 5.81 10.24
C LEU A 82 15.83 4.63 11.20
N LYS A 83 14.56 4.19 11.39
CA LYS A 83 14.26 3.03 12.22
C LYS A 83 14.68 1.71 11.59
N VAL A 84 14.53 1.57 10.28
CA VAL A 84 15.07 0.43 9.54
C VAL A 84 16.55 0.31 9.76
N PHE A 85 17.33 1.38 9.55
CA PHE A 85 18.79 1.39 9.71
C PHE A 85 19.22 1.06 11.14
N ARG A 86 18.55 1.63 12.14
CA ARG A 86 18.86 1.36 13.56
C ARG A 86 18.56 -0.07 13.98
N ASN A 87 17.58 -0.71 13.35
CA ASN A 87 17.06 -2.00 13.80
C ASN A 87 17.36 -3.18 12.87
N VAL A 88 18.00 -2.95 11.70
CA VAL A 88 18.25 -4.02 10.72
C VAL A 88 19.06 -5.17 11.31
N GLN A 89 20.01 -4.89 12.20
CA GLN A 89 20.79 -5.91 12.90
C GLN A 89 19.96 -6.82 13.81
N SER A 90 18.78 -6.37 14.23
CA SER A 90 17.84 -7.17 15.03
C SER A 90 16.85 -7.98 14.17
N PHE A 91 16.86 -7.79 12.85
CA PHE A 91 16.00 -8.51 11.94
C PHE A 91 16.42 -9.98 11.85
N ARG A 92 15.55 -10.88 12.29
CA ARG A 92 15.83 -12.33 12.40
C ARG A 92 15.31 -13.16 11.23
N GLY A 93 14.79 -12.53 10.17
CA GLY A 93 14.23 -13.25 9.01
C GLY A 93 12.97 -14.08 9.32
N GLN A 94 12.22 -13.71 10.36
CA GLN A 94 10.96 -14.39 10.71
C GLN A 94 9.82 -14.03 9.73
N SER A 95 9.97 -12.93 9.01
CA SER A 95 9.10 -12.48 7.94
C SER A 95 9.94 -12.05 6.74
N SER A 96 9.29 -11.68 5.62
CA SER A 96 9.98 -11.00 4.52
C SER A 96 10.50 -9.64 4.97
N LEU A 97 11.57 -9.15 4.34
CA LEU A 97 12.08 -7.80 4.57
C LEU A 97 10.99 -6.75 4.30
N LYS A 98 10.19 -6.95 3.23
CA LYS A 98 9.03 -6.12 2.90
C LYS A 98 8.05 -6.06 4.08
N THR A 99 7.60 -7.19 4.60
CA THR A 99 6.64 -7.26 5.71
C THR A 99 7.16 -6.52 6.94
N TRP A 100 8.44 -6.68 7.25
CA TRP A 100 9.08 -6.03 8.39
C TRP A 100 9.14 -4.49 8.23
N ILE A 101 9.57 -3.98 7.05
CA ILE A 101 9.61 -2.54 6.77
C ILE A 101 8.19 -1.94 6.79
N TYR A 102 7.21 -2.62 6.19
CA TYR A 102 5.81 -2.18 6.19
C TYR A 102 5.21 -2.10 7.59
N ARG A 103 5.58 -3.02 8.49
CA ARG A 103 5.20 -2.94 9.91
C ARG A 103 5.76 -1.68 10.57
N ILE A 104 7.03 -1.34 10.31
CA ILE A 104 7.63 -0.10 10.80
C ILE A 104 6.85 1.10 10.24
N ALA A 105 6.58 1.15 8.93
CA ALA A 105 5.87 2.25 8.28
C ALA A 105 4.46 2.46 8.84
N VAL A 106 3.69 1.40 9.03
CA VAL A 106 2.35 1.47 9.64
C VAL A 106 2.43 1.99 11.08
N ASN A 107 3.41 1.54 11.86
CA ASN A 107 3.57 1.97 13.24
C ASN A 107 3.98 3.44 13.32
N GLU A 108 4.88 3.92 12.45
CA GLU A 108 5.28 5.33 12.42
C GLU A 108 4.13 6.23 11.97
N SER A 109 3.38 5.85 10.95
CA SER A 109 2.17 6.59 10.54
C SER A 109 1.15 6.70 11.67
N ARG A 110 1.00 5.65 12.51
CA ARG A 110 0.14 5.70 13.70
C ARG A 110 0.68 6.61 14.79
N ASN A 111 1.99 6.57 15.05
CA ASN A 111 2.65 7.39 16.06
C ASN A 111 2.56 8.86 15.69
N HIS A 112 2.87 9.20 14.44
CA HIS A 112 2.76 10.55 13.90
C HIS A 112 1.35 11.11 14.09
N ARG A 113 0.32 10.37 13.67
CA ARG A 113 -1.07 10.78 13.83
C ARG A 113 -1.48 10.98 15.30
N ARG A 114 -1.00 10.12 16.23
CA ARG A 114 -1.28 10.27 17.66
C ARG A 114 -0.61 11.53 18.23
N TRP A 115 0.59 11.84 17.76
CA TRP A 115 1.32 13.03 18.20
C TRP A 115 0.60 14.30 17.76
N PHE A 116 0.28 14.42 16.47
CA PHE A 116 -0.46 15.55 15.92
C PHE A 116 -1.87 15.68 16.52
N GLY A 117 -2.58 14.58 16.72
CA GLY A 117 -3.91 14.62 17.36
C GLY A 117 -3.89 15.16 18.79
N ARG A 118 -2.76 15.05 19.49
CA ARG A 118 -2.59 15.61 20.85
C ARG A 118 -2.11 17.07 20.84
N HIS A 119 -1.41 17.51 19.79
CA HIS A 119 -0.76 18.83 19.75
C HIS A 119 -1.49 19.84 18.87
N ARG A 120 -2.41 19.42 18.00
CA ARG A 120 -3.22 20.28 17.15
C ARG A 120 -4.07 21.32 17.92
N GLY A 121 -4.25 21.15 19.22
CA GLY A 121 -4.92 22.13 20.09
C GLY A 121 -4.05 23.29 20.58
N GLN A 122 -2.74 23.27 20.30
CA GLN A 122 -1.79 24.29 20.76
C GLN A 122 -1.13 25.11 19.62
N GLU A 123 -1.27 24.66 18.37
CA GLU A 123 -0.72 25.40 17.23
C GLU A 123 -1.82 26.27 16.60
N VAL A 124 -1.54 27.57 16.59
CA VAL A 124 -2.26 28.55 15.78
C VAL A 124 -2.23 28.05 14.33
N ALA A 125 -3.42 27.98 13.71
CA ALA A 125 -3.59 27.55 12.34
C ALA A 125 -2.69 28.37 11.38
N LEU A 126 -1.50 27.86 11.11
CA LEU A 126 -0.83 28.11 9.86
C LEU A 126 -1.66 27.35 8.83
N GLU A 127 -2.16 28.04 7.83
CA GLU A 127 -2.87 27.43 6.72
C GLU A 127 -2.05 26.23 6.24
N PRO A 128 -2.67 25.04 6.05
CA PRO A 128 -1.95 23.93 5.52
C PRO A 128 -1.43 24.35 4.15
N ALA A 129 -0.11 24.48 4.03
CA ALA A 129 0.49 24.52 2.72
C ALA A 129 0.01 23.24 2.05
N ARG A 130 -0.86 23.37 1.05
CA ARG A 130 -1.15 22.29 0.12
C ARG A 130 0.17 22.01 -0.58
N GLY A 131 0.99 21.17 0.04
CA GLY A 131 2.09 20.54 -0.63
C GLY A 131 1.47 19.79 -1.79
N GLU A 132 1.90 20.13 -2.99
CA GLU A 132 1.56 19.35 -4.17
C GLU A 132 1.93 17.92 -3.83
N ALA A 133 0.93 17.06 -3.63
CA ALA A 133 1.14 15.64 -3.52
C ALA A 133 1.78 15.23 -4.85
N HIS A 134 3.08 15.03 -4.83
CA HIS A 134 3.79 14.56 -6.01
C HIS A 134 3.29 13.14 -6.26
N ASN A 135 2.32 13.06 -7.15
CA ASN A 135 1.83 11.78 -7.65
C ASN A 135 2.96 11.10 -8.38
N PHE A 136 3.30 9.89 -7.99
CA PHE A 136 4.32 9.08 -8.65
C PHE A 136 3.99 8.80 -10.13
N LEU A 137 2.72 8.83 -10.53
CA LEU A 137 2.32 8.73 -11.93
C LEU A 137 2.85 9.89 -12.78
N ASP A 138 3.22 11.04 -12.18
CA ASP A 138 3.86 12.14 -12.88
C ASP A 138 5.31 11.84 -13.32
N TRP A 139 5.92 10.78 -12.78
CA TRP A 139 7.32 10.42 -13.06
C TRP A 139 7.52 9.47 -14.25
N LEU A 140 6.46 8.81 -14.70
CA LEU A 140 6.47 7.98 -15.90
C LEU A 140 5.29 8.36 -16.79
N PRO A 141 5.37 9.47 -17.54
CA PRO A 141 4.38 9.74 -18.57
C PRO A 141 4.44 8.59 -19.58
N ASP A 142 3.40 7.76 -19.60
CA ASP A 142 3.16 6.88 -20.74
C ASP A 142 2.88 7.79 -21.95
N PRO A 143 3.80 7.88 -22.92
CA PRO A 143 3.65 8.77 -24.08
C PRO A 143 2.43 8.43 -24.95
N ALA A 144 1.74 7.32 -24.64
CA ALA A 144 0.53 6.89 -25.34
C ALA A 144 -0.76 7.45 -24.70
N ARG A 145 -0.70 8.08 -23.50
CA ARG A 145 -1.90 8.61 -22.81
C ARG A 145 -2.14 10.07 -23.14
N SER A 146 -3.39 10.41 -23.42
CA SER A 146 -3.78 11.79 -23.67
C SER A 146 -3.78 12.62 -22.37
N PRO A 147 -3.52 13.94 -22.41
CA PRO A 147 -3.64 14.83 -21.24
C PRO A 147 -5.00 14.74 -20.55
N MET A 148 -6.06 14.47 -21.30
CA MET A 148 -7.42 14.31 -20.78
C MET A 148 -7.56 13.05 -19.95
N GLU A 149 -6.99 11.92 -20.39
CA GLU A 149 -6.98 10.66 -19.62
C GLU A 149 -6.19 10.80 -18.34
N LEU A 150 -5.03 11.46 -18.38
CA LEU A 150 -4.23 11.75 -17.19
C LEU A 150 -4.99 12.63 -16.19
N ALA A 151 -5.71 13.66 -16.66
CA ALA A 151 -6.51 14.53 -15.79
C ALA A 151 -7.66 13.76 -15.11
N ILE A 152 -8.35 12.88 -15.85
CA ILE A 152 -9.44 12.05 -15.30
C ILE A 152 -8.91 11.07 -14.27
N ASP A 153 -7.76 10.45 -14.51
CA ASP A 153 -7.16 9.50 -13.56
C ASP A 153 -6.70 10.22 -12.29
N HIS A 154 -6.11 11.42 -12.42
CA HIS A 154 -5.73 12.25 -11.28
C HIS A 154 -6.93 12.68 -10.42
N GLU A 155 -8.04 13.08 -11.05
CA GLU A 155 -9.28 13.42 -10.35
C GLU A 155 -9.84 12.21 -9.58
N ARG A 156 -9.81 11.02 -10.19
CA ARG A 156 -10.24 9.77 -9.54
C ARG A 156 -9.35 9.39 -8.35
N GLU A 157 -8.03 9.53 -8.50
CA GLU A 157 -7.09 9.26 -7.41
C GLU A 157 -7.33 10.21 -6.23
N THR A 158 -7.45 11.49 -6.49
CA THR A 158 -7.75 12.50 -5.47
C THR A 158 -9.04 12.16 -4.72
N LEU A 159 -10.10 11.79 -5.45
CA LEU A 159 -11.38 11.38 -4.88
C LEU A 159 -11.23 10.15 -3.95
N ILE A 160 -10.45 9.16 -4.37
CA ILE A 160 -10.18 7.95 -3.58
C ILE A 160 -9.36 8.28 -2.33
N GLU A 161 -8.30 9.08 -2.46
CA GLU A 161 -7.44 9.47 -1.34
C GLU A 161 -8.20 10.26 -0.27
N GLU A 162 -9.01 11.21 -0.69
CA GLU A 162 -9.88 11.96 0.20
C GLU A 162 -10.93 11.06 0.88
N ALA A 163 -11.54 10.13 0.16
CA ALA A 163 -12.47 9.18 0.75
C ALA A 163 -11.77 8.22 1.74
N LEU A 164 -10.54 7.77 1.44
CA LEU A 164 -9.71 6.99 2.35
C LEU A 164 -9.37 7.77 3.62
N ALA A 165 -9.09 9.08 3.53
CA ALA A 165 -8.77 9.91 4.68
C ALA A 165 -9.93 9.98 5.70
N GLU A 166 -11.16 9.82 5.27
CA GLU A 166 -12.35 9.82 6.13
C GLU A 166 -12.66 8.46 6.79
N ILE A 167 -12.01 7.38 6.37
CA ILE A 167 -12.23 6.04 6.92
C ILE A 167 -11.51 5.88 8.27
N ASN A 168 -12.11 5.09 9.17
CA ASN A 168 -11.45 4.70 10.41
C ASN A 168 -10.04 4.16 10.13
N PRO A 169 -9.00 4.67 10.80
CA PRO A 169 -7.60 4.35 10.52
C PRO A 169 -7.25 2.86 10.56
N HIS A 170 -7.93 2.07 11.41
CA HIS A 170 -7.69 0.62 11.47
C HIS A 170 -8.25 -0.11 10.24
N TYR A 171 -9.35 0.39 9.67
CA TYR A 171 -9.94 -0.16 8.46
C TYR A 171 -9.15 0.31 7.22
N ARG A 172 -8.76 1.59 7.20
CA ARG A 172 -7.91 2.18 6.16
C ARG A 172 -6.61 1.40 6.00
N ALA A 173 -5.87 1.17 7.09
CA ALA A 173 -4.61 0.44 7.04
C ALA A 173 -4.77 -0.98 6.46
N ALA A 174 -5.78 -1.73 6.90
CA ALA A 174 -6.04 -3.07 6.38
C ALA A 174 -6.45 -3.05 4.90
N LEU A 175 -7.23 -2.06 4.49
CA LEU A 175 -7.70 -1.89 3.12
C LEU A 175 -6.54 -1.52 2.18
N VAL A 176 -5.73 -0.52 2.54
CA VAL A 176 -4.56 -0.09 1.75
C VAL A 176 -3.58 -1.24 1.57
N LEU A 177 -3.22 -1.94 2.64
CA LEU A 177 -2.32 -3.09 2.57
C LEU A 177 -2.87 -4.21 1.67
N ARG A 178 -4.18 -4.42 1.62
CA ARG A 178 -4.79 -5.46 0.79
C ARG A 178 -4.95 -5.04 -0.66
N GLU A 179 -5.59 -3.89 -0.91
CA GLU A 179 -6.05 -3.50 -2.25
C GLU A 179 -4.96 -2.81 -3.07
N LEU A 180 -4.09 -2.04 -2.42
CA LEU A 180 -3.06 -1.28 -3.11
C LEU A 180 -1.69 -1.98 -3.05
N GLU A 181 -1.34 -2.56 -1.91
CA GLU A 181 -0.05 -3.25 -1.76
C GLU A 181 -0.12 -4.75 -2.13
N GLY A 182 -1.31 -5.29 -2.35
CA GLY A 182 -1.54 -6.67 -2.79
C GLY A 182 -1.16 -7.74 -1.78
N LEU A 183 -0.98 -7.38 -0.49
CA LEU A 183 -0.52 -8.31 0.53
C LEU A 183 -1.55 -9.39 0.87
N SER A 184 -1.07 -10.56 1.25
CA SER A 184 -1.90 -11.65 1.77
C SER A 184 -2.48 -11.30 3.14
N TYR A 185 -3.53 -12.00 3.55
CA TYR A 185 -4.13 -11.79 4.87
C TYR A 185 -3.17 -12.13 6.02
N ASP A 186 -2.28 -13.10 5.82
CA ASP A 186 -1.27 -13.51 6.78
C ASP A 186 -0.21 -12.40 6.97
N GLU A 187 0.33 -11.84 5.87
CA GLU A 187 1.24 -10.71 5.92
C GLU A 187 0.60 -9.47 6.57
N ILE A 188 -0.67 -9.18 6.24
CA ILE A 188 -1.41 -8.07 6.86
C ILE A 188 -1.61 -8.31 8.36
N ALA A 189 -1.89 -9.54 8.77
CA ALA A 189 -2.04 -9.91 10.18
C ALA A 189 -0.73 -9.68 10.95
N GLU A 190 0.39 -10.02 10.34
CA GLU A 190 1.74 -9.79 10.88
C GLU A 190 2.07 -8.30 10.97
N ILE A 191 1.84 -7.52 9.88
CA ILE A 191 2.09 -6.08 9.83
C ILE A 191 1.24 -5.33 10.85
N LEU A 192 -0.04 -5.68 10.97
CA LEU A 192 -0.98 -5.02 11.87
C LEU A 192 -0.98 -5.59 13.29
N GLU A 193 -0.17 -6.62 13.56
CA GLU A 193 -0.07 -7.34 14.84
C GLU A 193 -1.45 -7.75 15.37
N THR A 194 -2.23 -8.45 14.53
CA THR A 194 -3.61 -8.82 14.81
C THR A 194 -3.99 -10.19 14.25
N SER A 195 -5.15 -10.73 14.64
CA SER A 195 -5.61 -12.02 14.12
C SER A 195 -6.14 -11.93 12.68
N LEU A 196 -6.06 -13.04 11.94
CA LEU A 196 -6.64 -13.18 10.59
C LEU A 196 -8.14 -12.83 10.55
N GLY A 197 -8.90 -13.21 11.57
CA GLY A 197 -10.32 -12.87 11.68
C GLY A 197 -10.52 -11.35 11.77
N THR A 198 -9.64 -10.67 12.51
CA THR A 198 -9.66 -9.20 12.62
C THR A 198 -9.29 -8.54 11.29
N VAL A 199 -8.28 -9.06 10.58
CA VAL A 199 -7.91 -8.56 9.24
C VAL A 199 -9.09 -8.65 8.28
N LYS A 200 -9.71 -9.84 8.16
CA LYS A 200 -10.88 -10.05 7.30
C LYS A 200 -12.02 -9.07 7.60
N SER A 201 -12.34 -8.89 8.89
CA SER A 201 -13.40 -7.97 9.31
C SER A 201 -13.05 -6.50 9.05
N ARG A 202 -11.78 -6.10 9.25
CA ARG A 202 -11.31 -4.72 8.96
C ARG A 202 -11.36 -4.42 7.47
N ILE A 203 -10.94 -5.34 6.60
CA ILE A 203 -11.01 -5.18 5.15
C ILE A 203 -12.48 -5.06 4.70
N LEU A 204 -13.36 -5.94 5.17
CA LEU A 204 -14.78 -5.89 4.82
C LEU A 204 -15.41 -4.54 5.21
N ARG A 205 -15.19 -4.11 6.46
CA ARG A 205 -15.70 -2.81 6.95
C ARG A 205 -15.04 -1.62 6.24
N GLY A 206 -13.76 -1.74 5.88
CA GLY A 206 -13.05 -0.74 5.10
C GLY A 206 -13.64 -0.57 3.70
N ARG A 207 -13.92 -1.65 2.99
CA ARG A 207 -14.57 -1.63 1.68
C ARG A 207 -15.96 -0.98 1.73
N GLU A 208 -16.74 -1.34 2.73
CA GLU A 208 -18.08 -0.76 2.91
C GLU A 208 -18.01 0.73 3.24
N ALA A 209 -17.11 1.13 4.14
CA ALA A 209 -16.90 2.55 4.46
C ALA A 209 -16.42 3.34 3.24
N LEU A 210 -15.47 2.82 2.46
CA LEU A 210 -14.98 3.47 1.24
C LEU A 210 -16.11 3.64 0.22
N ARG A 211 -16.89 2.58 -0.01
CA ARG A 211 -18.05 2.62 -0.92
C ARG A 211 -19.05 3.71 -0.52
N GLN A 212 -19.35 3.83 0.77
CA GLN A 212 -20.27 4.85 1.28
C GLN A 212 -19.71 6.26 1.05
N ARG A 213 -18.44 6.52 1.38
CA ARG A 213 -17.80 7.82 1.18
C ARG A 213 -17.74 8.24 -0.29
N LEU A 214 -17.34 7.32 -1.17
CA LEU A 214 -17.32 7.59 -2.61
C LEU A 214 -18.74 7.87 -3.15
N THR A 215 -19.74 7.11 -2.71
CA THR A 215 -21.13 7.35 -3.13
C THR A 215 -21.65 8.72 -2.67
N GLU A 216 -21.34 9.12 -1.43
CA GLU A 216 -21.73 10.43 -0.90
C GLU A 216 -21.06 11.58 -1.67
N ARG A 217 -19.75 11.44 -2.00
CA ARG A 217 -19.03 12.46 -2.76
C ARG A 217 -19.55 12.60 -4.18
N LEU A 218 -19.70 11.50 -4.91
CA LEU A 218 -20.26 11.49 -6.27
C LEU A 218 -21.69 12.07 -6.31
N ARG A 219 -22.48 11.85 -5.28
CA ARG A 219 -23.82 12.50 -5.18
C ARG A 219 -23.72 14.00 -4.99
N ARG A 220 -22.76 14.49 -4.21
CA ARG A 220 -22.55 15.94 -3.99
C ARG A 220 -22.07 16.63 -5.26
N GLU A 221 -21.14 16.01 -6.00
CA GLU A 221 -20.63 16.55 -7.27
C GLU A 221 -21.71 16.62 -8.36
N ASN A 222 -22.60 15.60 -8.42
CA ASN A 222 -23.69 15.54 -9.38
C ASN A 222 -24.99 16.22 -8.86
N ALA A 223 -24.99 16.78 -7.66
CA ALA A 223 -26.16 17.46 -7.12
C ALA A 223 -26.33 18.83 -7.78
N PRO A 224 -27.57 19.23 -8.16
CA PRO A 224 -27.81 20.56 -8.67
C PRO A 224 -27.42 21.64 -7.63
N ALA A 225 -26.92 22.76 -8.10
CA ALA A 225 -26.50 23.88 -7.24
C ALA A 225 -27.65 24.25 -6.28
N GLY A 226 -27.38 24.12 -4.96
CA GLY A 226 -28.41 24.35 -3.92
C GLY A 226 -28.99 23.09 -3.26
N TRP A 227 -28.59 21.88 -3.66
CA TRP A 227 -29.03 20.65 -3.00
C TRP A 227 -28.40 20.52 -1.59
N ASN A 228 -29.27 20.45 -0.57
CA ASN A 228 -28.85 20.22 0.82
C ASN A 228 -29.29 18.82 1.27
N PRO A 229 -28.37 17.89 1.55
CA PRO A 229 -28.70 16.52 1.93
C PRO A 229 -29.48 16.43 3.26
N THR A 230 -29.44 17.45 4.10
CA THR A 230 -30.14 17.46 5.41
C THR A 230 -31.64 17.71 5.25
N THR A 231 -32.10 18.29 4.15
CA THR A 231 -33.53 18.55 3.89
C THR A 231 -34.24 17.41 3.16
N ALA A 232 -33.49 16.49 2.54
CA ALA A 232 -34.06 15.35 1.78
C ALA A 232 -34.48 14.14 2.63
N VAL A 233 -34.28 14.16 3.94
CA VAL A 233 -34.62 13.07 4.88
C VAL A 233 -35.88 13.38 5.70
N ALA A 234 -36.55 14.52 5.45
CA ALA A 234 -37.70 14.99 6.23
C ALA A 234 -39.04 14.94 5.47
N GLU A 235 -39.15 14.18 4.35
CA GLU A 235 -40.42 13.87 3.65
C GLU A 235 -40.74 12.39 3.70
#